data_d0a5aef0bbf865b8cd71f1a191c8856e
#
_entry.id   d0a5aef0bbf865b8cd71f1a191c8856e
#
_cell.length_a   1.000
_cell.length_b   1.000
_cell.length_c   1.000
_cell.angle_alpha   90.00
_cell.angle_beta   90.00
_cell.angle_gamma   90.00
#
_symmetry.space_group_name_H-M   'P 1'
#
loop_
_entity.id
_entity.type
_entity.pdbx_description
1 polymer ?
#
loop_
_entity_poly.entity_id
_entity_poly.type
_entity_poly.pdbx_seq_one_letter_code
_entity_poly.pdbx_strand_id
1 'polypeptide(L)'
;MKIAVIQTRSGTNIQHNIEQIGAMVRTAALAGAQLVCTPEMTSVLDRRPGRLEQYVGNEETDAALKAFQEMAKAHDIIIELGSIAIRTQSGALVNRSYLINAQGVVVASYDKIHMFDADLSNGESYRESKRFEAGAQAVLAELPQVRIGLT
;
A
#
# COMPACT_ATOMS: atom_id res chain seq x y z
N MET A 1 13.63 16.43 6.92
CA MET A 1 12.82 15.23 7.21
C MET A 1 13.66 13.97 7.03
N LYS A 2 13.63 13.06 7.98
CA LYS A 2 14.27 11.73 7.88
C LYS A 2 13.24 10.73 7.36
N ILE A 3 13.57 10.04 6.28
CA ILE A 3 12.69 9.08 5.60
C ILE A 3 13.29 7.68 5.74
N ALA A 4 12.47 6.70 6.05
CA ALA A 4 12.83 5.29 6.01
C ALA A 4 12.08 4.60 4.86
N VAL A 5 12.81 3.84 4.06
CA VAL A 5 12.23 2.99 3.02
C VAL A 5 12.31 1.55 3.48
N ILE A 6 11.17 0.88 3.52
CA ILE A 6 11.06 -0.52 3.94
C ILE A 6 10.99 -1.41 2.69
N GLN A 7 11.84 -2.43 2.67
CA GLN A 7 11.76 -3.50 1.68
C GLN A 7 11.20 -4.76 2.35
N THR A 8 10.11 -5.28 1.81
CA THR A 8 9.40 -6.44 2.36
C THR A 8 9.46 -7.64 1.41
N ARG A 9 9.11 -8.80 1.93
CA ARG A 9 8.81 -9.99 1.17
C ARG A 9 7.42 -10.45 1.56
N SER A 10 6.41 -9.72 1.10
CA SER A 10 5.02 -10.04 1.40
C SER A 10 4.62 -11.39 0.80
N GLY A 11 4.01 -12.22 1.63
CA GLY A 11 3.44 -13.51 1.25
C GLY A 11 1.92 -13.47 1.24
N THR A 12 1.29 -14.64 1.39
CA THR A 12 -0.17 -14.78 1.38
C THR A 12 -0.82 -14.68 2.77
N ASN A 13 -0.03 -14.55 3.82
CA ASN A 13 -0.55 -14.39 5.19
C ASN A 13 -0.50 -12.91 5.59
N ILE A 14 -1.65 -12.23 5.49
CA ILE A 14 -1.79 -10.79 5.78
C ILE A 14 -1.32 -10.46 7.20
N GLN A 15 -1.76 -11.24 8.19
CA GLN A 15 -1.43 -10.97 9.59
C GLN A 15 0.08 -11.02 9.84
N HIS A 16 0.74 -12.04 9.29
CA HIS A 16 2.20 -12.16 9.36
C HIS A 16 2.92 -10.99 8.67
N ASN A 17 2.45 -10.58 7.49
CA ASN A 17 3.03 -9.45 6.78
C ASN A 17 2.89 -8.14 7.58
N ILE A 18 1.71 -7.89 8.17
CA ILE A 18 1.44 -6.73 9.02
C ILE A 18 2.40 -6.71 10.24
N GLU A 19 2.58 -7.85 10.91
CA GLU A 19 3.47 -7.97 12.06
C GLU A 19 4.94 -7.68 11.69
N GLN A 20 5.42 -8.24 10.59
CA GLN A 20 6.77 -8.00 10.08
C GLN A 20 7.00 -6.52 9.75
N ILE A 21 6.05 -5.91 9.04
CA ILE A 21 6.15 -4.50 8.66
C ILE A 21 6.04 -3.60 9.89
N GLY A 22 5.15 -3.92 10.83
CA GLY A 22 5.02 -3.19 12.09
C GLY A 22 6.32 -3.15 12.89
N ALA A 23 7.07 -4.26 12.92
CA ALA A 23 8.39 -4.30 13.56
C ALA A 23 9.40 -3.36 12.84
N MET A 24 9.35 -3.30 11.50
CA MET A 24 10.20 -2.40 10.71
C MET A 24 9.81 -0.93 10.91
N VAL A 25 8.50 -0.61 10.89
CA VAL A 25 7.99 0.74 11.16
C VAL A 25 8.44 1.22 12.54
N ARG A 26 8.27 0.39 13.56
CA ARG A 26 8.75 0.70 14.92
C ARG A 26 10.25 0.97 14.96
N THR A 27 11.04 0.15 14.28
CA THR A 27 12.50 0.34 14.21
C THR A 27 12.85 1.66 13.54
N ALA A 28 12.17 2.00 12.44
CA ALA A 28 12.35 3.26 11.74
C ALA A 28 12.00 4.48 12.62
N ALA A 29 10.87 4.41 13.32
CA ALA A 29 10.42 5.46 14.25
C ALA A 29 11.41 5.66 15.39
N LEU A 30 11.90 4.59 16.03
CA LEU A 30 12.93 4.65 17.07
C LEU A 30 14.26 5.23 16.54
N ALA A 31 14.57 5.04 15.27
CA ALA A 31 15.71 5.67 14.60
C ALA A 31 15.46 7.14 14.21
N GLY A 32 14.28 7.70 14.52
CA GLY A 32 13.92 9.09 14.28
C GLY A 32 13.42 9.36 12.86
N ALA A 33 12.92 8.35 12.14
CA ALA A 33 12.23 8.58 10.88
C ALA A 33 10.89 9.31 11.13
N GLN A 34 10.56 10.22 10.24
CA GLN A 34 9.33 11.01 10.27
C GLN A 34 8.32 10.53 9.19
N LEU A 35 8.83 9.84 8.18
CA LEU A 35 8.07 9.19 7.12
C LEU A 35 8.63 7.79 6.87
N VAL A 36 7.74 6.82 6.75
CA VAL A 36 8.05 5.46 6.30
C VAL A 36 7.35 5.21 4.97
N CYS A 37 8.10 4.70 3.99
CA CYS A 37 7.54 4.24 2.72
C CYS A 37 7.63 2.72 2.64
N THR A 38 6.55 2.08 2.22
CA THR A 38 6.46 0.63 2.00
C THR A 38 6.34 0.32 0.49
N PRO A 39 6.60 -0.92 0.06
CA PRO A 39 6.51 -1.28 -1.36
C PRO A 39 5.08 -1.47 -1.85
N GLU A 40 4.94 -1.72 -3.17
CA GLU A 40 3.70 -2.15 -3.80
C GLU A 40 3.20 -3.48 -3.20
N MET A 41 1.88 -3.67 -3.13
CA MET A 41 1.22 -4.88 -2.62
C MET A 41 1.72 -5.27 -1.21
N THR A 42 1.84 -4.29 -0.35
CA THR A 42 2.44 -4.39 0.97
C THR A 42 1.77 -5.44 1.86
N SER A 43 0.42 -5.50 1.85
CA SER A 43 -0.32 -6.36 2.78
C SER A 43 -0.36 -7.83 2.37
N VAL A 44 -0.42 -8.11 1.08
CA VAL A 44 -0.52 -9.47 0.55
C VAL A 44 -0.07 -9.52 -0.91
N LEU A 45 0.67 -10.55 -1.25
CA LEU A 45 1.04 -10.85 -2.63
C LEU A 45 0.68 -12.31 -2.94
N ASP A 46 -0.41 -12.52 -3.69
CA ASP A 46 -0.80 -13.81 -4.20
C ASP A 46 -0.96 -13.75 -5.73
N ARG A 47 -0.04 -14.42 -6.43
CA ARG A 47 -0.02 -14.46 -7.90
C ARG A 47 -0.94 -15.53 -8.49
N ARG A 48 -1.50 -16.41 -7.67
CA ARG A 48 -2.39 -17.46 -8.13
C ARG A 48 -3.72 -16.86 -8.60
N PRO A 49 -4.25 -17.31 -9.75
CA PRO A 49 -5.52 -16.79 -10.27
C PRO A 49 -6.67 -16.94 -9.26
N GLY A 50 -7.47 -15.89 -9.08
CA GLY A 50 -8.66 -15.89 -8.23
C GLY A 50 -8.40 -16.02 -6.72
N ARG A 51 -7.15 -15.92 -6.28
CA ARG A 51 -6.81 -16.04 -4.85
C ARG A 51 -6.74 -14.71 -4.13
N LEU A 52 -6.20 -13.68 -4.77
CA LEU A 52 -6.08 -12.36 -4.16
C LEU A 52 -7.45 -11.83 -3.71
N GLU A 53 -8.47 -12.04 -4.50
CA GLU A 53 -9.84 -11.58 -4.26
C GLU A 53 -10.44 -12.07 -2.93
N GLN A 54 -9.91 -13.17 -2.39
CA GLN A 54 -10.33 -13.75 -1.10
C GLN A 54 -9.80 -12.97 0.10
N TYR A 55 -8.77 -12.17 -0.10
CA TYR A 55 -8.11 -11.38 0.95
C TYR A 55 -8.56 -9.92 0.96
N VAL A 56 -9.17 -9.44 -0.13
CA VAL A 56 -9.42 -8.01 -0.37
C VAL A 56 -10.74 -7.58 0.21
N GLY A 57 -10.68 -6.63 1.14
CA GLY A 57 -11.81 -5.88 1.68
C GLY A 57 -12.08 -4.59 0.90
N ASN A 58 -13.12 -3.87 1.31
CA ASN A 58 -13.28 -2.48 0.93
C ASN A 58 -12.50 -1.57 1.90
N GLU A 59 -12.36 -0.30 1.56
CA GLU A 59 -11.58 0.67 2.34
C GLU A 59 -12.02 0.77 3.81
N GLU A 60 -13.31 0.65 4.08
CA GLU A 60 -13.86 0.76 5.44
C GLU A 60 -13.58 -0.49 6.29
N THR A 61 -13.43 -1.65 5.67
CA THR A 61 -13.31 -2.94 6.37
C THR A 61 -11.93 -3.57 6.27
N ASP A 62 -11.04 -3.04 5.41
CA ASP A 62 -9.73 -3.65 5.20
C ASP A 62 -8.88 -3.64 6.47
N ALA A 63 -8.50 -4.84 6.91
CA ALA A 63 -7.75 -5.02 8.15
C ALA A 63 -6.33 -4.50 8.07
N ALA A 64 -5.71 -4.57 6.89
CA ALA A 64 -4.35 -4.07 6.70
C ALA A 64 -4.32 -2.55 6.74
N LEU A 65 -5.24 -1.87 6.05
CA LEU A 65 -5.33 -0.41 6.10
C LEU A 65 -5.51 0.08 7.54
N LYS A 66 -6.43 -0.53 8.30
CA LYS A 66 -6.64 -0.20 9.72
C LYS A 66 -5.37 -0.40 10.55
N ALA A 67 -4.66 -1.50 10.33
CA ALA A 67 -3.41 -1.76 11.04
C ALA A 67 -2.34 -0.69 10.75
N PHE A 68 -2.21 -0.24 9.50
CA PHE A 68 -1.28 0.84 9.14
C PHE A 68 -1.69 2.19 9.72
N GLN A 69 -2.98 2.49 9.81
CA GLN A 69 -3.49 3.68 10.50
C GLN A 69 -3.12 3.67 12.00
N GLU A 70 -3.31 2.53 12.66
CA GLU A 70 -2.92 2.36 14.06
C GLU A 70 -1.39 2.43 14.26
N MET A 71 -0.60 1.86 13.34
CA MET A 71 0.86 1.96 13.38
C MET A 71 1.33 3.41 13.26
N ALA A 72 0.77 4.18 12.31
CA ALA A 72 1.08 5.59 12.14
C ALA A 72 0.83 6.39 13.40
N LYS A 73 -0.33 6.18 14.01
CA LYS A 73 -0.74 6.83 15.27
C LYS A 73 0.12 6.40 16.46
N ALA A 74 0.36 5.09 16.62
CA ALA A 74 1.10 4.55 17.76
C ALA A 74 2.57 5.00 17.79
N HIS A 75 3.15 5.27 16.64
CA HIS A 75 4.55 5.66 16.50
C HIS A 75 4.76 7.13 16.15
N ASP A 76 3.68 7.93 16.06
CA ASP A 76 3.69 9.36 15.68
C ASP A 76 4.50 9.58 14.37
N ILE A 77 4.18 8.76 13.34
CA ILE A 77 4.94 8.71 12.09
C ILE A 77 4.00 8.75 10.88
N ILE A 78 4.43 9.43 9.82
CA ILE A 78 3.72 9.40 8.54
C ILE A 78 4.04 8.07 7.85
N ILE A 79 3.03 7.40 7.31
CA ILE A 79 3.21 6.21 6.49
C ILE A 79 2.71 6.49 5.06
N GLU A 80 3.63 6.40 4.11
CA GLU A 80 3.30 6.21 2.71
C GLU A 80 3.20 4.70 2.47
N LEU A 81 1.96 4.20 2.39
CA LEU A 81 1.65 2.81 2.11
C LEU A 81 1.68 2.62 0.60
N GLY A 82 2.77 2.07 0.10
CA GLY A 82 3.10 1.97 -1.32
C GLY A 82 1.97 1.38 -2.17
N SER A 83 1.33 0.31 -1.75
CA SER A 83 -0.07 -0.01 -2.11
C SER A 83 -0.61 -1.25 -1.40
N ILE A 84 -1.92 -1.40 -1.46
CA ILE A 84 -2.69 -2.61 -1.18
C ILE A 84 -3.80 -2.79 -2.22
N ALA A 85 -4.26 -4.03 -2.40
CA ALA A 85 -5.46 -4.27 -3.19
C ALA A 85 -6.71 -3.87 -2.39
N ILE A 86 -7.60 -3.11 -3.01
CA ILE A 86 -8.86 -2.64 -2.40
C ILE A 86 -10.02 -2.91 -3.36
N ARG A 87 -11.17 -3.29 -2.79
CA ARG A 87 -12.43 -3.41 -3.52
C ARG A 87 -13.17 -2.07 -3.46
N THR A 88 -13.45 -1.51 -4.63
CA THR A 88 -14.23 -0.28 -4.76
C THR A 88 -15.72 -0.52 -4.47
N GLN A 89 -16.50 0.55 -4.39
CA GLN A 89 -17.95 0.46 -4.24
C GLN A 89 -18.63 -0.20 -5.45
N SER A 90 -18.04 -0.09 -6.65
CA SER A 90 -18.52 -0.79 -7.86
C SER A 90 -18.24 -2.29 -7.84
N GLY A 91 -17.42 -2.77 -6.89
CA GLY A 91 -16.99 -4.16 -6.79
C GLY A 91 -15.68 -4.46 -7.53
N ALA A 92 -15.15 -3.52 -8.30
CA ALA A 92 -13.85 -3.65 -8.97
C ALA A 92 -12.70 -3.68 -7.97
N LEU A 93 -11.57 -4.27 -8.34
CA LEU A 93 -10.33 -4.18 -7.58
C LEU A 93 -9.46 -3.05 -8.13
N VAL A 94 -8.85 -2.31 -7.23
CA VAL A 94 -7.83 -1.31 -7.53
C VAL A 94 -6.55 -1.60 -6.74
N ASN A 95 -5.42 -1.23 -7.31
CA ASN A 95 -4.12 -1.22 -6.64
C ASN A 95 -3.93 0.19 -6.07
N ARG A 96 -4.20 0.37 -4.75
CA ARG A 96 -4.34 1.68 -4.12
C ARG A 96 -3.23 1.98 -3.13
N SER A 97 -2.55 3.10 -3.34
CA SER A 97 -1.61 3.69 -2.39
C SER A 97 -2.33 4.62 -1.42
N TYR A 98 -1.79 4.77 -0.21
CA TYR A 98 -2.33 5.65 0.82
C TYR A 98 -1.23 6.46 1.49
N LEU A 99 -1.50 7.73 1.72
CA LEU A 99 -0.72 8.56 2.63
C LEU A 99 -1.49 8.70 3.94
N ILE A 100 -0.89 8.22 5.03
CA ILE A 100 -1.46 8.20 6.37
C ILE A 100 -0.62 9.15 7.23
N ASN A 101 -1.27 10.13 7.85
CA ASN A 101 -0.57 11.07 8.74
C ASN A 101 -0.26 10.45 10.12
N ALA A 102 0.51 11.14 10.94
CA ALA A 102 0.90 10.69 12.28
C ALA A 102 -0.27 10.53 13.27
N GLN A 103 -1.46 11.01 12.94
CA GLN A 103 -2.69 10.80 13.70
C GLN A 103 -3.45 9.55 13.25
N GLY A 104 -2.93 8.80 12.26
CA GLY A 104 -3.56 7.61 11.70
C GLY A 104 -4.68 7.93 10.70
N VAL A 105 -4.77 9.17 10.22
CA VAL A 105 -5.78 9.58 9.24
C VAL A 105 -5.23 9.44 7.83
N VAL A 106 -5.99 8.81 6.95
CA VAL A 106 -5.71 8.82 5.51
C VAL A 106 -5.92 10.24 4.98
N VAL A 107 -4.88 10.86 4.48
CA VAL A 107 -4.90 12.23 3.96
C VAL A 107 -4.88 12.28 2.44
N ALA A 108 -4.46 11.21 1.79
CA ALA A 108 -4.54 11.06 0.33
C ALA A 108 -4.56 9.58 -0.04
N SER A 109 -5.17 9.26 -1.18
CA SER A 109 -5.11 7.94 -1.81
C SER A 109 -4.95 8.09 -3.32
N TYR A 110 -4.30 7.11 -3.93
CA TYR A 110 -4.03 7.07 -5.36
C TYR A 110 -4.26 5.65 -5.89
N ASP A 111 -5.05 5.52 -6.94
CA ASP A 111 -5.21 4.28 -7.68
C ASP A 111 -4.20 4.24 -8.82
N LYS A 112 -3.43 3.16 -8.88
CA LYS A 112 -2.43 2.95 -9.93
C LYS A 112 -3.04 3.11 -11.31
N ILE A 113 -2.45 4.00 -12.13
CA ILE A 113 -2.92 4.31 -13.48
C ILE A 113 -2.34 3.32 -14.50
N HIS A 114 -1.03 3.10 -14.43
CA HIS A 114 -0.31 2.30 -15.42
C HIS A 114 -0.18 0.85 -14.96
N MET A 115 -0.96 -0.04 -15.59
CA MET A 115 -0.95 -1.46 -15.30
C MET A 115 0.28 -2.15 -15.88
N PHE A 116 0.83 -3.10 -15.15
CA PHE A 116 1.93 -3.94 -15.61
C PHE A 116 1.38 -5.04 -16.53
N ASP A 117 1.27 -4.72 -17.83
CA ASP A 117 0.96 -5.67 -18.89
C ASP A 117 2.18 -5.87 -19.75
N ALA A 118 2.77 -7.06 -19.71
CA ALA A 118 4.03 -7.36 -20.39
C ALA A 118 4.08 -8.80 -20.90
N ASP A 119 4.67 -8.99 -22.07
CA ASP A 119 5.07 -10.28 -22.60
C ASP A 119 6.60 -10.37 -22.54
N LEU A 120 7.10 -11.38 -21.86
CA LEU A 120 8.53 -11.59 -21.69
C LEU A 120 9.07 -12.56 -22.75
N SER A 121 10.36 -12.41 -23.07
CA SER A 121 11.05 -13.23 -24.07
C SER A 121 11.11 -14.73 -23.72
N ASN A 122 10.92 -15.07 -22.44
CA ASN A 122 10.85 -16.47 -21.96
C ASN A 122 9.45 -17.10 -22.10
N GLY A 123 8.47 -16.37 -22.69
CA GLY A 123 7.09 -16.83 -22.88
C GLY A 123 6.14 -16.54 -21.73
N GLU A 124 6.61 -15.92 -20.64
CA GLU A 124 5.75 -15.44 -19.57
C GLU A 124 4.95 -14.22 -20.01
N SER A 125 3.69 -14.16 -19.59
CA SER A 125 2.78 -13.04 -19.87
C SER A 125 2.15 -12.55 -18.59
N TYR A 126 2.25 -11.25 -18.35
CA TYR A 126 1.65 -10.56 -17.22
C TYR A 126 0.53 -9.66 -17.74
N ARG A 127 -0.60 -9.65 -17.06
CA ARG A 127 -1.79 -8.85 -17.40
C ARG A 127 -2.44 -8.35 -16.12
N GLU A 128 -1.85 -7.30 -15.54
CA GLU A 128 -2.38 -6.67 -14.33
C GLU A 128 -3.76 -6.06 -14.61
N SER A 129 -3.98 -5.52 -15.82
CA SER A 129 -5.24 -4.93 -16.28
C SER A 129 -6.43 -5.90 -16.30
N LYS A 130 -6.18 -7.22 -16.29
CA LYS A 130 -7.24 -8.22 -16.16
C LYS A 130 -7.79 -8.36 -14.74
N ARG A 131 -7.04 -7.85 -13.75
CA ARG A 131 -7.37 -7.98 -12.33
C ARG A 131 -7.75 -6.66 -11.71
N PHE A 132 -7.04 -5.60 -12.05
CA PHE A 132 -7.23 -4.28 -11.45
C PHE A 132 -7.79 -3.29 -12.46
N GLU A 133 -8.71 -2.46 -11.98
CA GLU A 133 -9.17 -1.27 -12.70
C GLU A 133 -8.12 -0.16 -12.52
N ALA A 134 -7.79 0.51 -13.63
CA ALA A 134 -6.84 1.60 -13.61
C ALA A 134 -7.44 2.86 -13.01
N GLY A 135 -6.64 3.58 -12.21
CA GLY A 135 -6.96 4.94 -11.79
C GLY A 135 -6.91 5.94 -12.95
N ALA A 136 -7.38 7.16 -12.69
CA ALA A 136 -7.48 8.21 -13.72
C ALA A 136 -6.78 9.52 -13.33
N GLN A 137 -6.28 9.65 -12.09
CA GLN A 137 -5.78 10.91 -11.58
C GLN A 137 -4.45 10.74 -10.85
N ALA A 138 -3.47 11.57 -11.19
CA ALA A 138 -2.28 11.77 -10.37
C ALA A 138 -2.67 12.54 -9.11
N VAL A 139 -2.06 12.21 -7.99
CA VAL A 139 -2.39 12.78 -6.68
C VAL A 139 -1.17 13.49 -6.10
N LEU A 140 -1.36 14.74 -5.68
CA LEU A 140 -0.38 15.49 -4.89
C LEU A 140 -0.96 15.71 -3.50
N ALA A 141 -0.30 15.17 -2.50
CA ALA A 141 -0.65 15.38 -1.10
C ALA A 141 0.24 16.48 -0.49
N GLU A 142 -0.36 17.38 0.25
CA GLU A 142 0.34 18.46 0.95
C GLU A 142 0.26 18.22 2.46
N LEU A 143 1.41 18.05 3.07
CA LEU A 143 1.59 17.99 4.52
C LEU A 143 2.40 19.20 4.96
N PRO A 144 2.33 19.64 6.23
CA PRO A 144 3.05 20.82 6.70
C PRO A 144 4.54 20.83 6.40
N GLN A 145 5.16 19.63 6.35
CA GLN A 145 6.60 19.46 6.20
C GLN A 145 7.04 19.07 4.78
N VAL A 146 6.11 18.58 3.94
CA VAL A 146 6.46 17.97 2.65
C VAL A 146 5.26 17.88 1.71
N ARG A 147 5.52 18.00 0.41
CA ARG A 147 4.58 17.64 -0.66
C ARG A 147 5.00 16.30 -1.24
N ILE A 148 4.05 15.37 -1.38
CA ILE A 148 4.28 14.00 -1.85
C ILE A 148 3.38 13.75 -3.06
N GLY A 149 4.00 13.44 -4.21
CA GLY A 149 3.28 12.92 -5.37
C GLY A 149 3.10 11.42 -5.21
N LEU A 150 1.87 10.94 -5.38
CA LEU A 150 1.54 9.51 -5.48
C LEU A 150 1.37 9.17 -6.96
N THR A 151 2.15 8.18 -7.46
CA THR A 151 2.22 7.80 -8.88
C THR A 151 2.26 6.27 -9.06
#